data_5a950673062687dba7f9859ad76dedec
#
_entry.id   5a950673062687dba7f9859ad76dedec
#
_cell.length_a   1.000
_cell.length_b   1.000
_cell.length_c   1.000
_cell.angle_alpha   90.00
_cell.angle_beta   90.00
_cell.angle_gamma   90.00
#
_symmetry.space_group_name_H-M   'P 1'
#
loop_
_entity.id
_entity.type
_entity.pdbx_description
1 polymer ?
#
loop_
_entity_poly.entity_id
_entity_poly.type
_entity_poly.pdbx_seq_one_letter_code
_entity_poly.pdbx_strand_id
1 'polypeptide(L)' 'GSAEMIVGGTQIEREIQELTAITRKTTDRINEIASGAVQINSSIQDIRIISQNSKNSIENLAAEVSKFKI' A
#
# COMPACT_ATOMS: atom_id res chain seq x y z
N GLY A 1 7.99 -39.01 31.19
CA GLY A 1 9.34 -39.59 31.05
C GLY A 1 10.07 -39.02 29.85
N SER A 2 11.21 -39.63 29.51
CA SER A 2 12.05 -39.13 28.40
C SER A 2 11.36 -39.22 27.03
N ALA A 3 10.50 -40.20 26.81
CA ALA A 3 9.72 -40.31 25.57
C ALA A 3 8.74 -39.14 25.41
N GLU A 4 8.09 -38.73 26.49
CA GLU A 4 7.21 -37.60 26.49
C GLU A 4 7.95 -36.27 26.24
N MET A 5 9.14 -36.16 26.81
CA MET A 5 10.03 -35.00 26.58
C MET A 5 10.45 -34.89 25.12
N ILE A 6 10.75 -36.02 24.48
CA ILE A 6 11.14 -36.06 23.07
C ILE A 6 9.94 -35.63 22.19
N VAL A 7 8.76 -36.16 22.44
CA VAL A 7 7.55 -35.78 21.69
C VAL A 7 7.21 -34.30 21.89
N GLY A 8 7.29 -33.79 23.14
CA GLY A 8 7.08 -32.39 23.45
C GLY A 8 8.08 -31.48 22.76
N GLY A 9 9.37 -31.88 22.76
CA GLY A 9 10.43 -31.15 22.05
C GLY A 9 10.18 -31.05 20.55
N THR A 10 9.77 -32.14 19.93
CA THR A 10 9.44 -32.20 18.50
C THR A 10 8.25 -31.29 18.17
N GLN A 11 7.24 -31.29 19.05
CA GLN A 11 6.07 -30.42 18.88
C GLN A 11 6.45 -28.94 18.96
N ILE A 12 7.32 -28.57 19.91
CA ILE A 12 7.81 -27.21 20.05
C ILE A 12 8.60 -26.78 18.80
N GLU A 13 9.46 -27.66 18.29
CA GLU A 13 10.20 -27.38 17.04
C GLU A 13 9.25 -27.10 15.87
N ARG A 14 8.20 -27.90 15.74
CA ARG A 14 7.18 -27.70 14.70
C ARG A 14 6.48 -26.37 14.84
N GLU A 15 6.09 -26.00 16.05
CA GLU A 15 5.45 -24.71 16.35
C GLU A 15 6.37 -23.54 16.04
N ILE A 16 7.67 -23.67 16.34
CA ILE A 16 8.66 -22.64 16.00
C ILE A 16 8.77 -22.50 14.48
N GLN A 17 8.77 -23.59 13.71
CA GLN A 17 8.80 -23.56 12.25
C GLN A 17 7.55 -22.88 11.69
N GLU A 18 6.37 -23.15 12.26
CA GLU A 18 5.11 -22.52 11.88
C GLU A 18 5.15 -21.01 12.17
N LEU A 19 5.65 -20.61 13.35
CA LEU A 19 5.80 -19.20 13.69
C LEU A 19 6.77 -18.48 12.74
N THR A 20 7.87 -19.14 12.39
CA THR A 20 8.85 -18.58 11.44
C THR A 20 8.19 -18.35 10.07
N ALA A 21 7.39 -19.31 9.60
CA ALA A 21 6.68 -19.19 8.33
C ALA A 21 5.65 -18.05 8.37
N ILE A 22 4.89 -17.92 9.46
CA ILE A 22 3.92 -16.87 9.66
C ILE A 22 4.62 -15.50 9.69
N THR A 23 5.74 -15.41 10.40
CA THR A 23 6.54 -14.18 10.50
C THR A 23 7.03 -13.73 9.12
N ARG A 24 7.49 -14.64 8.28
CA ARG A 24 7.92 -14.33 6.91
C ARG A 24 6.76 -13.80 6.08
N LYS A 25 5.61 -14.47 6.12
CA LYS A 25 4.41 -14.02 5.41
C LYS A 25 3.98 -12.64 5.87
N THR A 26 4.01 -12.39 7.17
CA THR A 26 3.65 -11.10 7.75
C THR A 26 4.62 -10.02 7.27
N THR A 27 5.91 -10.29 7.28
CA THR A 27 6.93 -9.36 6.78
C THR A 27 6.71 -9.04 5.30
N ASP A 28 6.44 -10.06 4.48
CA ASP A 28 6.16 -9.87 3.05
C ASP A 28 4.93 -9.00 2.83
N ARG A 29 3.87 -9.22 3.60
CA ARG A 29 2.64 -8.40 3.53
C ARG A 29 2.89 -6.97 3.96
N ILE A 30 3.68 -6.75 5.00
CA ILE A 30 4.06 -5.41 5.43
C ILE A 30 4.82 -4.68 4.32
N ASN A 31 5.73 -5.36 3.64
CA ASN A 31 6.45 -4.80 2.51
C ASN A 31 5.54 -4.48 1.33
N GLU A 32 4.56 -5.32 1.04
CA GLU A 32 3.53 -5.07 0.02
C GLU A 32 2.69 -3.85 0.37
N ILE A 33 2.27 -3.72 1.63
CA ILE A 33 1.51 -2.58 2.13
C ILE A 33 2.33 -1.29 1.99
N ALA A 34 3.61 -1.34 2.36
CA ALA A 34 4.50 -0.19 2.23
C ALA A 34 4.66 0.25 0.77
N SER A 35 4.83 -0.70 -0.15
CA SER A 35 4.89 -0.42 -1.59
C SER A 35 3.59 0.16 -2.10
N GLY A 36 2.45 -0.40 -1.66
CA GLY A 36 1.12 0.10 -1.98
C GLY A 36 0.90 1.52 -1.50
N ALA A 37 1.36 1.85 -0.30
CA ALA A 37 1.27 3.20 0.25
C ALA A 37 2.07 4.21 -0.57
N VAL A 38 3.26 3.84 -1.03
CA VAL A 38 4.08 4.68 -1.92
C VAL A 38 3.34 4.92 -3.24
N GLN A 39 2.74 3.90 -3.84
CA GLN A 39 1.97 4.02 -5.07
C GLN A 39 0.75 4.92 -4.89
N ILE A 40 0.03 4.78 -3.79
CA ILE A 40 -1.13 5.62 -3.47
C ILE A 40 -0.70 7.08 -3.34
N ASN A 41 0.40 7.35 -2.65
CA ASN A 41 0.92 8.70 -2.50
C ASN A 41 1.30 9.31 -3.85
N SER A 42 1.93 8.53 -4.72
CA SER A 42 2.25 8.95 -6.10
C SER A 42 0.98 9.27 -6.90
N SER A 43 -0.05 8.42 -6.79
CA SER A 43 -1.35 8.64 -7.45
C SER A 43 -2.05 9.89 -6.93
N ILE A 44 -1.96 10.17 -5.64
CA ILE A 44 -2.51 11.40 -5.05
C ILE A 44 -1.82 12.64 -5.64
N GLN A 45 -0.49 12.59 -5.80
CA GLN A 45 0.25 13.68 -6.43
C GLN A 45 -0.19 13.89 -7.88
N ASP A 46 -0.36 12.81 -8.65
CA ASP A 46 -0.86 12.86 -10.02
C ASP A 46 -2.25 13.48 -10.09
N ILE A 47 -3.14 13.10 -9.18
CA ILE A 47 -4.49 13.68 -9.08
C ILE A 47 -4.42 15.18 -8.81
N ARG A 48 -3.53 15.62 -7.93
CA ARG A 48 -3.33 17.05 -7.65
C ARG A 48 -2.92 17.83 -8.89
N ILE A 49 -1.98 17.26 -9.68
CA ILE A 49 -1.50 17.85 -10.92
C ILE A 49 -2.65 17.94 -11.94
N ILE A 50 -3.38 16.85 -12.13
CA ILE A 50 -4.53 16.80 -13.04
C ILE A 50 -5.60 17.80 -12.62
N SER A 51 -5.90 17.88 -11.31
CA SER A 51 -6.89 18.82 -10.77
C SER A 51 -6.47 20.28 -11.01
N GLN A 52 -5.20 20.60 -10.82
CA GLN A 52 -4.69 21.95 -11.06
C GLN A 52 -4.74 22.29 -12.54
N ASN A 53 -4.35 21.37 -13.42
CA ASN A 53 -4.43 21.55 -14.87
C ASN A 53 -5.89 21.73 -15.34
N SER A 54 -6.81 20.94 -14.77
CA SER A 54 -8.24 21.05 -15.07
C SER A 54 -8.79 22.41 -14.65
N LYS A 55 -8.42 22.88 -13.46
CA LYS A 55 -8.80 24.19 -12.96
C LYS A 55 -8.30 25.30 -13.90
N ASN A 56 -7.04 25.23 -14.31
CA ASN A 56 -6.46 26.20 -15.24
C ASN A 56 -7.18 26.18 -16.59
N SER A 57 -7.54 24.99 -17.10
CA SER A 57 -8.29 24.85 -18.35
C SER A 57 -9.67 25.45 -18.26
N ILE A 58 -10.36 25.25 -17.13
CA ILE A 58 -11.69 25.83 -16.88
C ILE A 58 -11.60 27.37 -16.81
N GLU A 59 -10.60 27.89 -16.13
CA GLU A 59 -10.39 29.34 -16.03
C GLU A 59 -10.10 29.96 -17.41
N ASN A 60 -9.26 29.28 -18.22
CA ASN A 60 -8.96 29.72 -19.58
C ASN A 60 -10.20 29.68 -20.47
N LEU A 61 -11.02 28.65 -20.37
CA LEU A 61 -12.25 28.53 -21.12
C LEU A 61 -13.23 29.61 -20.71
N ALA A 62 -13.39 29.87 -19.43
CA ALA A 62 -14.24 30.95 -18.91
C ALA A 62 -13.81 32.29 -19.45
N ALA A 63 -12.50 32.56 -19.50
CA ALA A 63 -11.96 33.79 -20.07
C ALA A 63 -12.27 33.92 -21.56
N GLU A 64 -12.14 32.83 -22.32
CA GLU A 64 -12.50 32.80 -23.75
C GLU A 64 -13.98 33.05 -23.98
N VAL A 65 -14.83 32.40 -23.20
CA VAL A 65 -16.29 32.59 -23.28
C VAL A 65 -16.65 34.04 -22.96
N SER A 66 -16.01 34.66 -21.97
CA SER A 66 -16.21 36.06 -21.61
C SER A 66 -15.95 37.02 -22.79
N LYS A 67 -14.94 36.71 -23.61
CA LYS A 67 -14.61 37.52 -24.78
C LYS A 67 -15.75 37.55 -25.81
N PHE A 68 -16.52 36.48 -25.90
CA PHE A 68 -17.63 36.37 -26.85
C PHE A 68 -18.93 37.04 -26.39
N LYS A 69 -19.01 37.40 -25.12
CA LYS A 69 -20.22 38.04 -24.56
C LYS A 69 -20.29 39.57 -24.76
N ILE A 70 -19.25 40.12 -25.27
CA ILE A 70 -19.14 41.54 -25.56
C ILE A 70 -19.64 41.80 -26.97
#